data_547275d5a81e87393eae84e5087bfd93
#
_entry.id   547275d5a81e87393eae84e5087bfd93
#
_cell.length_a   1.000
_cell.length_b   1.000
_cell.length_c   1.000
_cell.angle_alpha   90.00
_cell.angle_beta   90.00
_cell.angle_gamma   90.00
#
_symmetry.space_group_name_H-M   'P 1'
#
loop_
_entity.id
_entity.type
_entity.pdbx_description
1 polymer ?
#
loop_
_entity_poly.entity_id
_entity_poly.type
_entity_poly.pdbx_seq_one_letter_code
_entity_poly.pdbx_strand_id
1 'polypeptide(L)'
;MKICVIYPKVCCKSGALLASALGADKCNMSISDKRDFTEYDVVFSFGSSARIKGNTIINSSEAICNCIDKRTTLRILKENNIPSVAYVLHREDIPDSWDIIVARIDSMGNQAKSLDFYTDKKDAPIAELYTEYFEHEFEMRIVVFQNRIVGRYIKEQVGEAWEFVEAQSTGLKVMDNACIKAAAVLGIDYVGFDVVAKDCEDFAILEANSGATLTDGVAKSIKKYLKGN
;
A
#
# COMPACT_ATOMS: atom_id res chain seq x y z
N MET A 1 -4.47 1.24 27.91
CA MET A 1 -4.78 1.66 26.52
C MET A 1 -5.67 0.60 25.89
N LYS A 2 -6.92 0.94 25.59
CA LYS A 2 -7.91 0.07 24.95
C LYS A 2 -7.82 0.28 23.45
N ILE A 3 -7.56 -0.78 22.68
CA ILE A 3 -7.34 -0.72 21.22
C ILE A 3 -8.40 -1.55 20.51
N CYS A 4 -8.90 -1.06 19.38
CA CYS A 4 -9.72 -1.83 18.44
C CYS A 4 -9.05 -1.88 17.08
N VAL A 5 -9.00 -3.05 16.44
CA VAL A 5 -8.55 -3.21 15.05
C VAL A 5 -9.76 -3.50 14.17
N ILE A 6 -9.95 -2.64 13.17
CA ILE A 6 -11.03 -2.73 12.19
C ILE A 6 -10.47 -3.25 10.87
N TYR A 7 -11.13 -4.22 10.25
CA TYR A 7 -10.74 -4.76 8.93
C TYR A 7 -11.97 -5.21 8.13
N PRO A 8 -11.92 -5.19 6.76
CA PRO A 8 -13.12 -5.30 5.93
C PRO A 8 -13.68 -6.71 5.80
N LYS A 9 -12.87 -7.76 6.04
CA LYS A 9 -13.26 -9.17 5.81
C LYS A 9 -13.04 -10.02 7.05
N VAL A 10 -13.99 -10.88 7.38
CA VAL A 10 -13.89 -11.84 8.51
C VAL A 10 -12.64 -12.72 8.40
N CYS A 11 -12.24 -13.10 7.18
CA CYS A 11 -11.08 -13.94 6.91
C CYS A 11 -9.75 -13.17 6.73
N CYS A 12 -9.68 -11.90 7.09
CA CYS A 12 -8.45 -11.11 7.00
C CYS A 12 -7.42 -11.58 8.04
N LYS A 13 -6.52 -12.48 7.62
CA LYS A 13 -5.47 -13.05 8.49
C LYS A 13 -4.56 -11.99 9.09
N SER A 14 -4.12 -11.02 8.28
CA SER A 14 -3.21 -9.95 8.74
C SER A 14 -3.88 -9.01 9.76
N GLY A 15 -5.15 -8.62 9.54
CA GLY A 15 -5.90 -7.82 10.51
C GLY A 15 -6.12 -8.57 11.83
N ALA A 16 -6.41 -9.87 11.75
CA ALA A 16 -6.57 -10.70 12.94
C ALA A 16 -5.25 -10.90 13.69
N LEU A 17 -4.12 -11.05 12.98
CA LEU A 17 -2.77 -11.13 13.56
C LEU A 17 -2.41 -9.82 14.27
N LEU A 18 -2.65 -8.68 13.63
CA LEU A 18 -2.41 -7.36 14.25
C LEU A 18 -3.20 -7.21 15.56
N ALA A 19 -4.49 -7.50 15.53
CA ALA A 19 -5.34 -7.42 16.73
C ALA A 19 -4.82 -8.32 17.86
N SER A 20 -4.44 -9.56 17.54
CA SER A 20 -3.86 -10.51 18.50
C SER A 20 -2.54 -10.00 19.08
N ALA A 21 -1.63 -9.50 18.24
CA ALA A 21 -0.34 -8.98 18.66
C ALA A 21 -0.45 -7.76 19.57
N LEU A 22 -1.43 -6.88 19.30
CA LEU A 22 -1.70 -5.70 20.10
C LEU A 22 -2.49 -6.01 21.38
N GLY A 23 -3.15 -7.17 21.49
CA GLY A 23 -4.13 -7.47 22.54
C GLY A 23 -5.39 -6.60 22.36
N ALA A 24 -5.79 -6.35 21.11
CA ALA A 24 -6.88 -5.46 20.75
C ALA A 24 -8.18 -6.20 20.46
N ASP A 25 -9.30 -5.51 20.63
CA ASP A 25 -10.60 -5.98 20.18
C ASP A 25 -10.64 -6.02 18.65
N LYS A 26 -11.43 -6.94 18.08
CA LYS A 26 -11.59 -7.14 16.65
C LYS A 26 -12.96 -6.62 16.20
N CYS A 27 -12.98 -5.81 15.15
CA CYS A 27 -14.22 -5.35 14.56
C CYS A 27 -14.20 -5.53 13.04
N ASN A 28 -15.23 -6.18 12.51
CA ASN A 28 -15.43 -6.34 11.10
C ASN A 28 -16.36 -5.24 10.60
N MET A 29 -15.91 -4.43 9.63
CA MET A 29 -16.69 -3.32 9.10
C MET A 29 -16.51 -3.18 7.60
N SER A 30 -17.62 -3.03 6.89
CA SER A 30 -17.65 -2.67 5.47
C SER A 30 -17.56 -1.16 5.28
N ILE A 31 -17.32 -0.71 4.04
CA ILE A 31 -17.25 0.71 3.69
C ILE A 31 -18.51 1.51 4.00
N SER A 32 -19.69 0.84 3.99
CA SER A 32 -21.00 1.44 4.28
C SER A 32 -21.25 1.63 5.77
N ASP A 33 -20.50 0.93 6.63
CA ASP A 33 -20.74 0.95 8.06
C ASP A 33 -20.27 2.28 8.67
N LYS A 34 -21.05 2.74 9.66
CA LYS A 34 -20.71 3.90 10.48
C LYS A 34 -20.81 3.48 11.93
N ARG A 35 -19.77 3.71 12.72
CA ARG A 35 -19.78 3.35 14.14
C ARG A 35 -18.95 4.34 14.94
N ASP A 36 -19.35 4.52 16.21
CA ASP A 36 -18.63 5.28 17.21
C ASP A 36 -17.74 4.34 18.03
N PHE A 37 -16.46 4.68 18.12
CA PHE A 37 -15.43 3.96 18.86
C PHE A 37 -14.75 4.84 19.90
N THR A 38 -15.41 5.89 20.37
CA THR A 38 -14.85 6.80 21.40
C THR A 38 -14.56 6.12 22.73
N GLU A 39 -15.07 4.90 22.95
CA GLU A 39 -14.71 4.04 24.07
C GLU A 39 -13.28 3.47 23.99
N TYR A 40 -12.61 3.56 22.82
CA TYR A 40 -11.24 3.10 22.62
C TYR A 40 -10.27 4.28 22.61
N ASP A 41 -9.09 4.07 23.17
CA ASP A 41 -7.99 5.05 23.09
C ASP A 41 -7.44 5.14 21.68
N VAL A 42 -7.33 3.99 20.99
CA VAL A 42 -6.83 3.88 19.63
C VAL A 42 -7.72 2.96 18.80
N VAL A 43 -8.06 3.40 17.60
CA VAL A 43 -8.73 2.60 16.57
C VAL A 43 -7.80 2.45 15.38
N PHE A 44 -7.44 1.23 15.05
CA PHE A 44 -6.57 0.93 13.90
C PHE A 44 -7.41 0.42 12.73
N SER A 45 -7.57 1.22 11.68
CA SER A 45 -8.25 0.82 10.44
C SER A 45 -7.27 0.11 9.51
N PHE A 46 -7.35 -1.22 9.46
CA PHE A 46 -6.49 -2.07 8.64
C PHE A 46 -7.18 -2.40 7.31
N GLY A 47 -6.97 -1.57 6.30
CA GLY A 47 -7.57 -1.73 4.97
C GLY A 47 -9.09 -1.51 4.91
N SER A 48 -9.71 -0.97 5.96
CA SER A 48 -11.14 -0.65 5.98
C SER A 48 -11.36 0.85 5.84
N SER A 49 -12.03 1.28 4.78
CA SER A 49 -12.43 2.68 4.55
C SER A 49 -13.77 3.06 5.23
N ALA A 50 -14.22 2.28 6.21
CA ALA A 50 -15.41 2.60 7.00
C ALA A 50 -15.27 3.97 7.70
N ARG A 51 -16.35 4.73 7.74
CA ARG A 51 -16.38 6.04 8.43
C ARG A 51 -16.61 5.84 9.90
N ILE A 52 -15.60 6.09 10.71
CA ILE A 52 -15.61 5.89 12.16
C ILE A 52 -15.37 7.20 12.91
N LYS A 53 -15.82 7.23 14.16
CA LYS A 53 -15.41 8.20 15.17
C LYS A 53 -14.55 7.50 16.21
N GLY A 54 -13.49 8.13 16.65
CA GLY A 54 -12.58 7.61 17.69
C GLY A 54 -11.66 8.70 18.20
N ASN A 55 -11.01 8.46 19.33
CA ASN A 55 -10.08 9.43 19.94
C ASN A 55 -8.79 9.54 19.11
N THR A 56 -8.14 8.42 18.84
CA THR A 56 -7.00 8.33 17.93
C THR A 56 -7.32 7.31 16.87
N ILE A 57 -7.30 7.73 15.60
CA ILE A 57 -7.57 6.85 14.45
C ILE A 57 -6.27 6.70 13.67
N ILE A 58 -5.77 5.47 13.57
CA ILE A 58 -4.68 5.09 12.68
C ILE A 58 -5.30 4.67 11.36
N ASN A 59 -4.90 5.29 10.27
CA ASN A 59 -5.48 5.19 8.94
C ASN A 59 -6.92 5.69 8.90
N SER A 60 -7.09 6.98 8.66
CA SER A 60 -8.41 7.57 8.43
C SER A 60 -9.08 6.96 7.17
N SER A 61 -10.40 7.05 7.10
CA SER A 61 -11.16 6.60 5.92
C SER A 61 -10.68 7.29 4.63
N GLU A 62 -10.36 8.58 4.69
CA GLU A 62 -9.86 9.36 3.56
C GLU A 62 -8.48 8.87 3.11
N ALA A 63 -7.54 8.68 4.05
CA ALA A 63 -6.21 8.16 3.75
C ALA A 63 -6.27 6.76 3.09
N ILE A 64 -7.16 5.89 3.57
CA ILE A 64 -7.38 4.58 2.97
C ILE A 64 -7.95 4.72 1.54
N CYS A 65 -8.91 5.62 1.32
CA CYS A 65 -9.44 5.88 -0.02
C CYS A 65 -8.36 6.39 -0.99
N ASN A 66 -7.42 7.23 -0.53
CA ASN A 66 -6.28 7.68 -1.33
C ASN A 66 -5.37 6.53 -1.78
N CYS A 67 -5.33 5.41 -1.04
CA CYS A 67 -4.53 4.24 -1.35
C CYS A 67 -5.27 3.18 -2.18
N ILE A 68 -6.61 3.08 -2.07
CA ILE A 68 -7.39 2.06 -2.77
C ILE A 68 -7.44 2.32 -4.28
N ASP A 69 -7.67 3.57 -4.69
CA ASP A 69 -7.68 3.96 -6.10
C ASP A 69 -6.26 4.32 -6.56
N LYS A 70 -5.68 3.46 -7.39
CA LYS A 70 -4.32 3.65 -7.94
C LYS A 70 -4.16 4.96 -8.71
N ARG A 71 -5.22 5.45 -9.38
CA ARG A 71 -5.21 6.75 -10.08
C ARG A 71 -4.99 7.89 -9.08
N THR A 72 -5.70 7.84 -7.96
CA THR A 72 -5.56 8.83 -6.88
C THR A 72 -4.18 8.74 -6.23
N THR A 73 -3.71 7.54 -5.93
CA THR A 73 -2.36 7.32 -5.38
C THR A 73 -1.30 7.92 -6.31
N LEU A 74 -1.26 7.51 -7.58
CA LEU A 74 -0.25 7.96 -8.53
C LEU A 74 -0.32 9.47 -8.78
N ARG A 75 -1.52 10.07 -8.83
CA ARG A 75 -1.70 11.51 -8.95
C ARG A 75 -1.07 12.24 -7.76
N ILE A 76 -1.37 11.83 -6.53
CA ILE A 76 -0.81 12.44 -5.31
C ILE A 76 0.71 12.32 -5.29
N LEU A 77 1.27 11.14 -5.62
CA LEU A 77 2.72 10.94 -5.67
C LEU A 77 3.37 11.87 -6.71
N LYS A 78 2.82 11.95 -7.91
CA LYS A 78 3.32 12.80 -9.01
C LYS A 78 3.29 14.29 -8.64
N GLU A 79 2.18 14.78 -8.08
CA GLU A 79 2.02 16.18 -7.63
C GLU A 79 3.04 16.58 -6.55
N ASN A 80 3.55 15.60 -5.80
CA ASN A 80 4.54 15.81 -4.73
C ASN A 80 5.98 15.40 -5.12
N ASN A 81 6.25 15.14 -6.41
CA ASN A 81 7.55 14.74 -6.94
C ASN A 81 8.13 13.51 -6.22
N ILE A 82 7.29 12.52 -5.95
CA ILE A 82 7.70 11.24 -5.38
C ILE A 82 7.86 10.23 -6.53
N PRO A 83 8.97 9.47 -6.61
CA PRO A 83 9.19 8.48 -7.64
C PRO A 83 8.04 7.47 -7.71
N SER A 84 7.34 7.45 -8.83
CA SER A 84 6.26 6.52 -9.13
C SER A 84 6.25 6.21 -10.62
N VAL A 85 5.60 5.10 -11.01
CA VAL A 85 5.48 4.79 -12.44
C VAL A 85 4.75 5.90 -13.19
N ALA A 86 5.18 6.16 -14.42
CA ALA A 86 4.50 7.09 -15.31
C ALA A 86 3.10 6.53 -15.64
N TYR A 87 2.12 7.41 -15.74
CA TYR A 87 0.73 6.99 -15.98
C TYR A 87 -0.05 8.00 -16.80
N VAL A 88 -1.08 7.50 -17.49
CA VAL A 88 -2.14 8.28 -18.16
C VAL A 88 -3.50 7.62 -17.92
N LEU A 89 -4.58 8.39 -18.06
CA LEU A 89 -5.95 7.91 -17.83
C LEU A 89 -6.66 7.54 -19.15
N HIS A 90 -6.19 8.06 -20.28
CA HIS A 90 -6.80 7.81 -21.58
C HIS A 90 -5.78 7.16 -22.52
N ARG A 91 -6.24 6.22 -23.32
CA ARG A 91 -5.40 5.48 -24.26
C ARG A 91 -4.71 6.39 -25.29
N GLU A 92 -5.40 7.41 -25.73
CA GLU A 92 -4.89 8.42 -26.67
C GLU A 92 -3.71 9.23 -26.12
N ASP A 93 -3.61 9.35 -24.80
CA ASP A 93 -2.55 10.09 -24.10
C ASP A 93 -1.30 9.23 -23.85
N ILE A 94 -1.32 7.95 -24.22
CA ILE A 94 -0.16 7.06 -24.06
C ILE A 94 0.98 7.59 -24.94
N PRO A 95 2.15 7.93 -24.34
CA PRO A 95 3.32 8.38 -25.10
C PRO A 95 3.85 7.30 -26.04
N ASP A 96 4.25 7.69 -27.26
CA ASP A 96 4.87 6.77 -28.21
C ASP A 96 6.26 6.26 -27.76
N SER A 97 6.81 6.86 -26.69
CA SER A 97 8.07 6.47 -26.06
C SER A 97 7.96 5.31 -25.07
N TRP A 98 6.74 4.86 -24.73
CA TRP A 98 6.57 3.72 -23.85
C TRP A 98 6.76 2.41 -24.61
N ASP A 99 7.79 1.66 -24.28
CA ASP A 99 8.07 0.37 -24.91
C ASP A 99 7.05 -0.70 -24.53
N ILE A 100 6.62 -0.69 -23.28
CA ILE A 100 5.60 -1.63 -22.76
C ILE A 100 4.58 -0.84 -21.95
N ILE A 101 3.33 -1.04 -22.29
CA ILE A 101 2.15 -0.44 -21.67
C ILE A 101 1.50 -1.48 -20.77
N VAL A 102 1.23 -1.11 -19.53
CA VAL A 102 0.44 -1.93 -18.59
C VAL A 102 -0.96 -1.36 -18.50
N ALA A 103 -1.95 -2.05 -19.06
CA ALA A 103 -3.35 -1.66 -18.96
C ALA A 103 -3.98 -2.25 -17.69
N ARG A 104 -4.65 -1.41 -16.89
CA ARG A 104 -5.38 -1.78 -15.68
C ARG A 104 -6.87 -1.53 -15.90
N ILE A 105 -7.62 -2.58 -16.17
CA ILE A 105 -9.06 -2.51 -16.43
C ILE A 105 -9.81 -2.04 -15.19
N ASP A 106 -9.33 -2.43 -14.01
CA ASP A 106 -9.87 -2.01 -12.70
C ASP A 106 -8.74 -1.37 -11.86
N SER A 107 -8.83 -0.07 -11.62
CA SER A 107 -7.88 0.69 -10.80
C SER A 107 -7.98 0.40 -9.30
N MET A 108 -9.09 -0.18 -8.85
CA MET A 108 -9.35 -0.57 -7.47
C MET A 108 -9.07 -2.05 -7.21
N GLY A 109 -8.76 -2.83 -8.25
CA GLY A 109 -8.51 -4.26 -8.18
C GLY A 109 -7.27 -4.62 -7.36
N ASN A 110 -7.42 -5.62 -6.48
CA ASN A 110 -6.38 -6.08 -5.55
C ASN A 110 -5.54 -7.26 -6.08
N GLN A 111 -5.63 -7.61 -7.36
CA GLN A 111 -4.91 -8.77 -7.90
C GLN A 111 -4.35 -8.49 -9.29
N ALA A 112 -3.16 -9.03 -9.56
CA ALA A 112 -2.51 -8.98 -10.87
C ALA A 112 -3.32 -9.63 -12.02
N LYS A 113 -4.46 -10.21 -11.75
CA LYS A 113 -5.35 -10.86 -12.72
C LYS A 113 -5.96 -9.91 -13.77
N SER A 114 -5.85 -8.60 -13.56
CA SER A 114 -6.34 -7.57 -14.48
C SER A 114 -5.19 -6.76 -15.11
N LEU A 115 -3.98 -7.30 -15.14
CA LEU A 115 -2.83 -6.66 -15.77
C LEU A 115 -2.58 -7.30 -17.12
N ASP A 116 -2.70 -6.50 -18.18
CA ASP A 116 -2.34 -6.89 -19.53
C ASP A 116 -1.21 -5.99 -20.04
N PHE A 117 -0.28 -6.55 -20.82
CA PHE A 117 0.91 -5.90 -21.32
C PHE A 117 0.83 -5.74 -22.84
N TYR A 118 1.11 -4.55 -23.33
CA TYR A 118 1.02 -4.20 -24.75
C TYR A 118 2.24 -3.43 -25.20
N THR A 119 2.66 -3.65 -26.44
CA THR A 119 3.76 -2.92 -27.09
C THR A 119 3.26 -1.85 -28.07
N ASP A 120 1.98 -1.90 -28.45
CA ASP A 120 1.32 -0.87 -29.26
C ASP A 120 0.06 -0.38 -28.52
N LYS A 121 -0.08 0.92 -28.38
CA LYS A 121 -1.26 1.53 -27.75
C LYS A 121 -2.57 1.23 -28.47
N LYS A 122 -2.51 0.88 -29.78
CA LYS A 122 -3.70 0.51 -30.54
C LYS A 122 -4.29 -0.82 -30.08
N ASP A 123 -3.44 -1.72 -29.58
CA ASP A 123 -3.83 -3.06 -29.11
C ASP A 123 -4.30 -3.03 -27.64
N ALA A 124 -3.95 -1.97 -26.89
CA ALA A 124 -4.35 -1.83 -25.51
C ALA A 124 -5.89 -1.66 -25.40
N PRO A 125 -6.57 -2.40 -24.51
CA PRO A 125 -8.01 -2.28 -24.31
C PRO A 125 -8.37 -0.93 -23.69
N ILE A 126 -9.67 -0.63 -23.62
CA ILE A 126 -10.17 0.46 -22.78
C ILE A 126 -9.96 0.06 -21.34
N ALA A 127 -9.20 0.85 -20.60
CA ALA A 127 -8.86 0.63 -19.20
C ALA A 127 -9.02 1.91 -18.38
N GLU A 128 -9.12 1.78 -17.07
CA GLU A 128 -9.23 2.93 -16.17
C GLU A 128 -7.90 3.64 -15.94
N LEU A 129 -6.78 2.93 -16.19
CA LEU A 129 -5.43 3.41 -15.95
C LEU A 129 -4.46 2.68 -16.86
N TYR A 130 -3.55 3.44 -17.47
CA TYR A 130 -2.39 2.91 -18.19
C TYR A 130 -1.13 3.39 -17.49
N THR A 131 -0.17 2.49 -17.28
CA THR A 131 1.14 2.82 -16.74
C THR A 131 2.23 2.34 -17.67
N GLU A 132 3.35 3.06 -17.72
CA GLU A 132 4.56 2.55 -18.29
C GLU A 132 5.05 1.35 -17.48
N TYR A 133 5.50 0.29 -18.16
CA TYR A 133 6.20 -0.78 -17.50
C TYR A 133 7.59 -0.29 -17.07
N PHE A 134 7.83 -0.28 -15.79
CA PHE A 134 9.15 0.04 -15.25
C PHE A 134 10.00 -1.23 -15.27
N GLU A 135 11.00 -1.28 -16.17
CA GLU A 135 11.97 -2.37 -16.19
C GLU A 135 12.75 -2.39 -14.87
N HIS A 136 12.81 -3.55 -14.20
CA HIS A 136 13.36 -3.65 -12.87
C HIS A 136 14.05 -4.98 -12.63
N GLU A 137 15.03 -4.99 -11.73
CA GLU A 137 15.76 -6.16 -11.28
C GLU A 137 15.09 -6.83 -10.08
N PHE A 138 14.38 -6.04 -9.26
CA PHE A 138 13.68 -6.57 -8.09
C PHE A 138 12.43 -5.77 -7.73
N GLU A 139 11.52 -6.47 -7.07
CA GLU A 139 10.30 -5.89 -6.49
C GLU A 139 10.36 -6.00 -4.97
N MET A 140 10.07 -4.89 -4.29
CA MET A 140 10.10 -4.81 -2.83
C MET A 140 8.76 -4.38 -2.27
N ARG A 141 8.48 -4.81 -1.03
CA ARG A 141 7.46 -4.19 -0.18
C ARG A 141 8.12 -3.47 0.98
N ILE A 142 7.91 -2.16 1.07
CA ILE A 142 8.41 -1.31 2.15
C ILE A 142 7.22 -0.91 3.01
N VAL A 143 7.26 -1.28 4.30
CA VAL A 143 6.15 -1.03 5.23
C VAL A 143 6.50 0.18 6.11
N VAL A 144 5.63 1.18 6.05
CA VAL A 144 5.73 2.41 6.83
C VAL A 144 4.69 2.38 7.95
N PHE A 145 5.08 2.81 9.13
CA PHE A 145 4.17 3.12 10.24
C PHE A 145 4.59 4.41 10.92
N GLN A 146 3.70 5.42 10.91
CA GLN A 146 3.90 6.75 11.52
C GLN A 146 5.29 7.33 11.22
N ASN A 147 5.58 7.50 9.94
CA ASN A 147 6.84 8.07 9.42
C ASN A 147 8.10 7.24 9.73
N ARG A 148 7.96 5.95 10.00
CA ARG A 148 9.10 5.03 10.23
C ARG A 148 8.95 3.78 9.39
N ILE A 149 10.06 3.27 8.89
CA ILE A 149 10.09 1.96 8.24
C ILE A 149 10.04 0.89 9.33
N VAL A 150 9.04 0.01 9.24
CA VAL A 150 8.82 -1.11 10.17
C VAL A 150 9.00 -2.48 9.54
N GLY A 151 9.18 -2.53 8.22
CA GLY A 151 9.49 -3.77 7.50
C GLY A 151 9.95 -3.50 6.08
N ARG A 152 10.82 -4.38 5.55
CA ARG A 152 11.26 -4.41 4.15
C ARG A 152 11.30 -5.85 3.70
N TYR A 153 10.74 -6.11 2.55
CA TYR A 153 10.61 -7.45 2.00
C TYR A 153 10.94 -7.40 0.51
N ILE A 154 11.72 -8.35 0.02
CA ILE A 154 11.92 -8.59 -1.40
C ILE A 154 10.91 -9.65 -1.84
N LYS A 155 10.32 -9.46 -3.01
CA LYS A 155 9.46 -10.44 -3.64
C LYS A 155 10.35 -11.43 -4.39
N GLU A 156 10.39 -12.66 -3.90
CA GLU A 156 11.20 -13.74 -4.46
C GLU A 156 10.32 -14.89 -4.91
N GLN A 157 10.76 -15.61 -5.94
CA GLN A 157 10.12 -16.83 -6.37
C GLN A 157 10.61 -17.98 -5.50
N VAL A 158 9.71 -18.59 -4.72
CA VAL A 158 9.99 -19.76 -3.86
C VAL A 158 9.19 -20.95 -4.44
N GLY A 159 9.85 -21.79 -5.22
CA GLY A 159 9.19 -22.85 -5.99
C GLY A 159 8.28 -22.27 -7.07
N GLU A 160 6.98 -22.58 -7.02
CA GLU A 160 5.95 -22.05 -7.95
C GLU A 160 5.24 -20.79 -7.42
N ALA A 161 5.51 -20.36 -6.18
CA ALA A 161 4.87 -19.23 -5.54
C ALA A 161 5.78 -18.01 -5.46
N TRP A 162 5.17 -16.81 -5.43
CA TRP A 162 5.86 -15.58 -5.10
C TRP A 162 5.66 -15.25 -3.62
N GLU A 163 6.75 -15.06 -2.89
CA GLU A 163 6.76 -14.77 -1.47
C GLU A 163 7.52 -13.47 -1.16
N PHE A 164 7.14 -12.81 -0.06
CA PHE A 164 7.87 -11.66 0.46
C PHE A 164 8.85 -12.13 1.54
N VAL A 165 10.15 -12.08 1.23
CA VAL A 165 11.25 -12.45 2.13
C VAL A 165 11.83 -11.21 2.77
N GLU A 166 12.13 -11.25 4.07
CA GLU A 166 12.66 -10.09 4.78
C GLU A 166 14.02 -9.66 4.20
N ALA A 167 14.11 -8.39 3.79
CA ALA A 167 15.31 -7.82 3.19
C ALA A 167 16.23 -7.20 4.25
N GLN A 168 17.54 -7.42 4.11
CA GLN A 168 18.53 -6.72 4.91
C GLN A 168 18.61 -5.25 4.50
N SER A 169 18.74 -4.35 5.48
CA SER A 169 18.48 -2.91 5.34
C SER A 169 19.63 -2.06 4.80
N THR A 170 20.64 -2.61 4.16
CA THR A 170 21.79 -1.83 3.68
C THR A 170 21.49 -1.18 2.33
N GLY A 171 21.67 0.16 2.25
CA GLY A 171 21.62 0.90 0.99
C GLY A 171 20.24 1.46 0.57
N LEU A 172 19.14 1.15 1.26
CA LEU A 172 17.78 1.51 0.84
C LEU A 172 17.28 2.88 1.31
N LYS A 173 18.16 3.74 1.82
CA LYS A 173 17.78 5.02 2.45
C LYS A 173 16.99 5.96 1.54
N VAL A 174 17.26 5.95 0.23
CA VAL A 174 16.57 6.81 -0.74
C VAL A 174 15.14 6.33 -0.93
N MET A 175 14.93 5.02 -1.15
CA MET A 175 13.61 4.39 -1.24
C MET A 175 12.81 4.54 0.06
N ASP A 176 13.45 4.33 1.22
CA ASP A 176 12.80 4.50 2.52
C ASP A 176 12.25 5.92 2.69
N ASN A 177 13.08 6.93 2.39
CA ASN A 177 12.67 8.34 2.47
C ASN A 177 11.52 8.65 1.49
N ALA A 178 11.55 8.09 0.29
CA ALA A 178 10.46 8.24 -0.67
C ALA A 178 9.15 7.63 -0.15
N CYS A 179 9.20 6.41 0.42
CA CYS A 179 8.03 5.76 1.01
C CYS A 179 7.51 6.52 2.26
N ILE A 180 8.38 7.05 3.11
CA ILE A 180 7.97 7.90 4.24
C ILE A 180 7.26 9.17 3.75
N LYS A 181 7.82 9.85 2.74
CA LYS A 181 7.17 11.01 2.13
C LYS A 181 5.84 10.65 1.47
N ALA A 182 5.78 9.52 0.77
CA ALA A 182 4.56 9.01 0.16
C ALA A 182 3.46 8.78 1.21
N ALA A 183 3.78 8.15 2.33
CA ALA A 183 2.84 7.95 3.43
C ALA A 183 2.32 9.29 3.98
N ALA A 184 3.19 10.27 4.15
CA ALA A 184 2.84 11.59 4.65
C ALA A 184 1.87 12.34 3.71
N VAL A 185 2.14 12.36 2.40
CA VAL A 185 1.27 13.07 1.44
C VAL A 185 -0.05 12.34 1.16
N LEU A 186 -0.09 11.00 1.31
CA LEU A 186 -1.31 10.21 1.27
C LEU A 186 -2.13 10.34 2.56
N GLY A 187 -1.54 10.91 3.63
CA GLY A 187 -2.15 11.07 4.95
C GLY A 187 -2.32 9.75 5.70
N ILE A 188 -1.50 8.74 5.38
CA ILE A 188 -1.69 7.38 5.89
C ILE A 188 -0.60 7.01 6.91
N ASP A 189 -1.05 6.48 8.07
CA ASP A 189 -0.15 6.12 9.16
C ASP A 189 0.52 4.75 8.98
N TYR A 190 -0.25 3.77 8.47
CA TYR A 190 0.22 2.41 8.19
C TYR A 190 -0.05 2.02 6.75
N VAL A 191 1.00 1.68 6.03
CA VAL A 191 0.91 1.32 4.61
C VAL A 191 2.09 0.43 4.19
N GLY A 192 1.86 -0.49 3.28
CA GLY A 192 2.90 -1.19 2.52
C GLY A 192 2.96 -0.64 1.11
N PHE A 193 4.10 -0.11 0.70
CA PHE A 193 4.35 0.29 -0.67
C PHE A 193 4.98 -0.85 -1.46
N ASP A 194 4.43 -1.16 -2.63
CA ASP A 194 5.08 -2.03 -3.59
C ASP A 194 5.96 -1.16 -4.51
N VAL A 195 7.24 -1.45 -4.51
CA VAL A 195 8.29 -0.68 -5.18
C VAL A 195 9.04 -1.58 -6.14
N VAL A 196 9.20 -1.15 -7.38
CA VAL A 196 10.06 -1.78 -8.38
C VAL A 196 11.35 -0.98 -8.51
N ALA A 197 12.49 -1.66 -8.67
CA ALA A 197 13.78 -1.00 -8.70
C ALA A 197 14.78 -1.70 -9.60
N LYS A 198 15.57 -0.93 -10.33
CA LYS A 198 16.81 -1.39 -10.97
C LYS A 198 17.94 -1.42 -9.96
N ASP A 199 17.99 -0.40 -9.10
CA ASP A 199 18.95 -0.28 -8.02
C ASP A 199 18.38 0.58 -6.87
N CYS A 200 19.21 1.04 -5.95
CA CYS A 200 18.78 1.82 -4.79
C CYS A 200 18.39 3.27 -5.11
N GLU A 201 18.70 3.78 -6.31
CA GLU A 201 18.45 5.16 -6.73
C GLU A 201 17.43 5.24 -7.88
N ASP A 202 17.41 4.22 -8.78
CA ASP A 202 16.46 4.11 -9.90
C ASP A 202 15.32 3.14 -9.52
N PHE A 203 14.23 3.70 -9.04
CA PHE A 203 13.06 2.95 -8.56
C PHE A 203 11.76 3.74 -8.76
N ALA A 204 10.63 3.02 -8.69
CA ALA A 204 9.31 3.60 -8.74
C ALA A 204 8.33 2.90 -7.78
N ILE A 205 7.46 3.67 -7.15
CA ILE A 205 6.34 3.16 -6.36
C ILE A 205 5.22 2.76 -7.32
N LEU A 206 4.75 1.52 -7.22
CA LEU A 206 3.65 0.96 -8.02
C LEU A 206 2.29 1.18 -7.37
N GLU A 207 2.22 0.93 -6.06
CA GLU A 207 0.95 0.99 -5.32
C GLU A 207 1.16 1.16 -3.81
N ALA A 208 0.09 1.59 -3.14
CA ALA A 208 0.01 1.73 -1.70
C ALA A 208 -1.06 0.80 -1.12
N ASN A 209 -0.68 -0.09 -0.21
CA ASN A 209 -1.54 -1.10 0.39
C ASN A 209 -1.84 -0.78 1.86
N SER A 210 -3.01 -0.20 2.16
CA SER A 210 -3.45 0.15 3.53
C SER A 210 -3.76 -1.05 4.43
N GLY A 211 -3.85 -2.24 3.85
CA GLY A 211 -4.00 -3.53 4.53
C GLY A 211 -2.89 -4.50 4.16
N ALA A 212 -1.64 -4.03 4.09
CA ALA A 212 -0.49 -4.81 3.68
C ALA A 212 -0.28 -6.07 4.53
N THR A 213 0.39 -7.08 3.96
CA THR A 213 0.76 -8.31 4.68
C THR A 213 1.52 -7.95 5.95
N LEU A 214 1.05 -8.47 7.08
CA LEU A 214 1.64 -8.23 8.39
C LEU A 214 2.47 -9.44 8.80
N THR A 215 3.73 -9.20 9.19
CA THR A 215 4.58 -10.19 9.85
C THR A 215 4.62 -9.96 11.34
N ASP A 216 5.08 -10.96 12.11
CA ASP A 216 5.28 -10.82 13.54
C ASP A 216 6.26 -9.69 13.90
N GLY A 217 7.29 -9.46 13.07
CA GLY A 217 8.25 -8.37 13.24
C GLY A 217 7.59 -7.01 13.14
N VAL A 218 6.79 -6.80 12.10
CA VAL A 218 6.01 -5.55 11.91
C VAL A 218 5.03 -5.35 13.07
N ALA A 219 4.28 -6.38 13.43
CA ALA A 219 3.31 -6.31 14.54
C ALA A 219 3.98 -5.94 15.89
N LYS A 220 5.16 -6.51 16.17
CA LYS A 220 5.96 -6.16 17.37
C LYS A 220 6.44 -4.72 17.33
N SER A 221 6.89 -4.23 16.17
CA SER A 221 7.32 -2.84 15.97
C SER A 221 6.18 -1.85 16.22
N ILE A 222 4.99 -2.12 15.66
CA ILE A 222 3.78 -1.32 15.90
C ILE A 222 3.42 -1.31 17.38
N LYS A 223 3.41 -2.49 18.03
CA LYS A 223 3.10 -2.61 19.46
C LYS A 223 4.05 -1.81 20.33
N LYS A 224 5.36 -1.91 20.05
CA LYS A 224 6.39 -1.15 20.77
C LYS A 224 6.14 0.36 20.66
N TYR A 225 5.86 0.84 19.45
CA TYR A 225 5.57 2.25 19.20
C TYR A 225 4.34 2.74 19.95
N LEU A 226 3.21 2.01 19.88
CA LEU A 226 1.96 2.40 20.53
C LEU A 226 2.06 2.40 22.06
N LYS A 227 2.98 1.63 22.64
CA LYS A 227 3.22 1.60 24.09
C LYS A 227 4.20 2.65 24.59
N GLY A 228 4.82 3.44 23.68
CA GLY A 228 5.76 4.49 24.05
C GLY A 228 7.12 3.99 24.53
N ASN A 229 7.53 2.79 24.13
CA ASN A 229 8.82 2.19 24.45
C ASN A 229 9.75 2.18 23.24
#